data_0b090d77750b49079524089f6c954560
#
_entry.id   0b090d77750b49079524089f6c954560
#
_cell.length_a   1.000
_cell.length_b   1.000
_cell.length_c   1.000
_cell.angle_alpha   90.00
_cell.angle_beta   90.00
_cell.angle_gamma   90.00
#
_symmetry.space_group_name_H-M   'P 1'
#
loop_
_entity.id
_entity.type
_entity.pdbx_description
1 polymer ?
#
loop_
_entity_poly.entity_id
_entity_poly.type
_entity_poly.pdbx_seq_one_letter_code
_entity_poly.pdbx_strand_id
1 'polypeptide(L)'
;PMGTCAAYGHVSGPPAPVDIIQDLGRRGSLFITRPAIMHYVAKRSDLEWTARDLFKAIGDKVISANINYEYELKDAVKAHTAIESGKTLGASVLIP
;
A
#
# COMPACT_ATOMS: atom_id res chain seq x y z
N PRO A 1 19.45 15.30 6.63
CA PRO A 1 19.20 15.24 8.07
C PRO A 1 17.70 15.31 8.37
N MET A 2 17.28 14.64 9.44
CA MET A 2 15.89 14.65 9.94
C MET A 2 14.83 14.14 8.93
N GLY A 3 15.22 13.35 7.93
CA GLY A 3 14.29 12.74 7.00
C GLY A 3 13.50 11.59 7.62
N THR A 4 12.32 11.29 7.06
CA THR A 4 11.47 10.20 7.53
C THR A 4 11.42 9.07 6.50
N CYS A 5 11.70 7.85 6.95
CA CYS A 5 11.46 6.63 6.19
C CYS A 5 10.13 6.00 6.62
N ALA A 6 9.19 5.89 5.71
CA ALA A 6 7.92 5.19 5.92
C ALA A 6 7.99 3.77 5.34
N ALA A 7 8.20 2.80 6.21
CA ALA A 7 8.31 1.38 5.83
C ALA A 7 6.92 0.74 5.75
N TYR A 8 6.18 0.92 4.66
CA TYR A 8 4.78 0.50 4.53
C TYR A 8 4.56 -0.89 3.91
N GLY A 9 5.57 -1.48 3.28
CA GLY A 9 5.47 -2.78 2.59
C GLY A 9 6.51 -3.79 3.06
N HIS A 10 6.20 -5.09 2.91
CA HIS A 10 7.11 -6.19 3.20
C HIS A 10 6.77 -7.47 2.42
N VAL A 11 6.37 -7.29 1.15
CA VAL A 11 5.95 -8.42 0.27
C VAL A 11 7.06 -9.45 0.09
N SER A 12 8.32 -9.02 0.08
CA SER A 12 9.50 -9.91 -0.02
C SER A 12 9.93 -10.50 1.34
N GLY A 13 9.16 -10.32 2.39
CA GLY A 13 9.50 -10.74 3.75
C GLY A 13 9.83 -9.54 4.66
N PRO A 14 10.11 -9.80 5.95
CA PRO A 14 10.41 -8.73 6.89
C PRO A 14 11.72 -8.02 6.51
N PRO A 15 11.79 -6.70 6.69
CA PRO A 15 13.04 -5.96 6.49
C PRO A 15 14.11 -6.39 7.50
N ALA A 16 15.37 -6.16 7.16
CA ALA A 16 16.46 -6.34 8.10
C ALA A 16 16.28 -5.45 9.34
N PRO A 17 16.80 -5.88 10.50
CA PRO A 17 16.81 -5.04 11.69
C PRO A 17 17.50 -3.70 11.43
N VAL A 18 16.96 -2.63 12.03
CA VAL A 18 17.52 -1.28 11.93
C VAL A 18 18.31 -0.96 13.18
N ASP A 19 19.59 -0.60 13.02
CA ASP A 19 20.42 -0.10 14.11
C ASP A 19 20.12 1.38 14.32
N ILE A 20 19.49 1.71 15.44
CA ILE A 20 19.06 3.09 15.74
C ILE A 20 20.22 4.07 15.85
N ILE A 21 21.43 3.61 16.24
CA ILE A 21 22.60 4.48 16.36
C ILE A 21 23.27 4.68 15.00
N GLN A 22 23.51 3.58 14.27
CA GLN A 22 24.26 3.64 13.00
C GLN A 22 23.36 4.10 11.86
N ASP A 23 22.13 3.56 11.76
CA ASP A 23 21.26 3.81 10.61
C ASP A 23 20.41 5.06 10.76
N LEU A 24 20.04 5.44 11.97
CA LEU A 24 19.22 6.63 12.21
C LEU A 24 20.06 7.78 12.74
N GLY A 25 20.78 7.57 13.84
CA GLY A 25 21.52 8.63 14.52
C GLY A 25 22.65 9.19 13.66
N ARG A 26 23.64 8.37 13.29
CA ARG A 26 24.82 8.81 12.53
C ARG A 26 24.53 9.26 11.11
N ARG A 27 23.43 8.79 10.51
CA ARG A 27 23.04 9.22 9.16
C ARG A 27 22.24 10.52 9.12
N GLY A 28 22.08 11.20 10.25
CA GLY A 28 21.49 12.54 10.28
C GLY A 28 20.20 12.66 11.07
N SER A 29 20.09 11.96 12.20
CA SER A 29 18.91 12.01 13.10
C SER A 29 17.61 11.66 12.35
N LEU A 30 17.62 10.54 11.67
CA LEU A 30 16.52 10.10 10.84
C LEU A 30 15.36 9.55 11.68
N PHE A 31 14.16 9.59 11.11
CA PHE A 31 12.96 8.97 11.67
C PHE A 31 12.60 7.73 10.85
N ILE A 32 12.06 6.72 11.53
CA ILE A 32 11.45 5.56 10.86
C ILE A 32 10.05 5.33 11.43
N THR A 33 9.11 5.07 10.56
CA THR A 33 7.75 4.71 10.95
C THR A 33 7.23 3.53 10.12
N ARG A 34 6.35 2.74 10.72
CA ARG A 34 5.64 1.63 10.08
C ARG A 34 4.15 1.97 10.03
N PRO A 35 3.68 2.74 9.03
CA PRO A 35 2.27 3.07 8.92
C PRO A 35 1.46 1.83 8.52
N ALA A 36 0.29 1.68 9.14
CA ALA A 36 -0.70 0.67 8.78
C ALA A 36 -2.06 1.35 8.64
N ILE A 37 -2.71 1.17 7.48
CA ILE A 37 -3.97 1.85 7.14
C ILE A 37 -5.04 1.71 8.23
N MET A 38 -5.09 0.55 8.90
CA MET A 38 -6.07 0.27 9.95
C MET A 38 -6.02 1.26 11.12
N HIS A 39 -4.85 1.83 11.42
CA HIS A 39 -4.71 2.82 12.47
C HIS A 39 -5.26 4.19 12.05
N TYR A 40 -5.17 4.52 10.75
CA TYR A 40 -5.67 5.79 10.20
C TYR A 40 -7.19 5.79 9.99
N VAL A 41 -7.79 4.62 9.75
CA VAL A 41 -9.22 4.47 9.47
C VAL A 41 -9.97 3.73 10.60
N ALA A 42 -9.40 3.70 11.80
CA ALA A 42 -9.97 3.00 12.96
C ALA A 42 -11.35 3.54 13.38
N LYS A 43 -11.56 4.84 13.21
CA LYS A 43 -12.87 5.47 13.44
C LYS A 43 -13.66 5.49 12.13
N ARG A 44 -14.97 5.25 12.25
CA ARG A 44 -15.88 5.29 11.09
C ARG A 44 -15.83 6.62 10.34
N SER A 45 -15.76 7.73 11.08
CA SER A 45 -15.63 9.07 10.49
C SER A 45 -14.39 9.23 9.62
N ASP A 46 -13.25 8.68 10.08
CA ASP A 46 -11.97 8.79 9.36
C ASP A 46 -11.99 7.93 8.09
N LEU A 47 -12.58 6.72 8.18
CA LEU A 47 -12.80 5.86 7.01
C LEU A 47 -13.69 6.56 5.97
N GLU A 48 -14.81 7.13 6.38
CA GLU A 48 -15.74 7.81 5.49
C GLU A 48 -15.13 9.06 4.86
N TRP A 49 -14.36 9.82 5.63
CA TRP A 49 -13.64 10.98 5.11
C TRP A 49 -12.60 10.55 4.06
N THR A 50 -11.75 9.56 4.39
CA THR A 50 -10.70 9.07 3.49
C THR A 50 -11.29 8.49 2.20
N ALA A 51 -12.37 7.70 2.31
CA ALA A 51 -13.05 7.13 1.14
C ALA A 51 -13.66 8.22 0.25
N ARG A 52 -14.31 9.23 0.82
CA ARG A 52 -14.89 10.36 0.09
C ARG A 52 -13.82 11.13 -0.67
N ASP A 53 -12.68 11.39 -0.02
CA ASP A 53 -11.58 12.14 -0.62
C ASP A 53 -10.96 11.37 -1.79
N LEU A 54 -10.77 10.04 -1.62
CA LEU A 54 -10.29 9.15 -2.68
C LEU A 54 -11.27 9.13 -3.88
N PHE A 55 -12.56 8.91 -3.64
CA PHE A 55 -13.55 8.86 -4.72
C PHE A 55 -13.71 10.20 -5.42
N LYS A 56 -13.57 11.31 -4.69
CA LYS A 56 -13.54 12.64 -5.29
C LYS A 56 -12.35 12.79 -6.22
N ALA A 57 -11.14 12.41 -5.80
CA ALA A 57 -9.94 12.50 -6.62
C ALA A 57 -10.03 11.64 -7.89
N ILE A 58 -10.68 10.47 -7.82
CA ILE A 58 -10.97 9.63 -9.00
C ILE A 58 -11.99 10.33 -9.91
N GLY A 59 -13.08 10.85 -9.35
CA GLY A 59 -14.11 11.57 -10.11
C GLY A 59 -13.58 12.81 -10.80
N ASP A 60 -12.70 13.55 -10.15
CA ASP A 60 -12.03 14.73 -10.69
C ASP A 60 -10.88 14.37 -11.67
N LYS A 61 -10.64 13.07 -11.91
CA LYS A 61 -9.56 12.56 -12.77
C LYS A 61 -8.14 12.98 -12.34
N VAL A 62 -7.95 13.31 -11.07
CA VAL A 62 -6.63 13.58 -10.48
C VAL A 62 -5.82 12.30 -10.37
N ILE A 63 -6.50 11.19 -10.07
CA ILE A 63 -5.93 9.84 -10.07
C ILE A 63 -6.79 8.92 -10.92
N SER A 64 -6.17 7.90 -11.51
CA SER A 64 -6.86 6.86 -12.27
C SER A 64 -6.62 5.49 -11.64
N ALA A 65 -7.65 4.65 -11.61
CA ALA A 65 -7.53 3.24 -11.29
C ALA A 65 -7.26 2.46 -12.57
N ASN A 66 -6.04 1.95 -12.74
CA ASN A 66 -5.69 1.13 -13.89
C ASN A 66 -6.02 -0.33 -13.58
N ILE A 67 -7.16 -0.79 -14.10
CA ILE A 67 -7.56 -2.20 -14.05
C ILE A 67 -6.98 -2.89 -15.26
N ASN A 68 -5.91 -3.67 -15.05
CA ASN A 68 -5.19 -4.31 -16.15
C ASN A 68 -5.59 -5.77 -16.35
N TYR A 69 -6.21 -6.38 -15.34
CA TYR A 69 -6.60 -7.78 -15.38
C TYR A 69 -8.00 -7.96 -14.80
N GLU A 70 -8.83 -8.68 -15.55
CA GLU A 70 -10.17 -9.08 -15.12
C GLU A 70 -10.24 -10.61 -15.14
N TYR A 71 -10.74 -11.20 -14.07
CA TYR A 71 -10.95 -12.63 -13.94
C TYR A 71 -12.40 -12.87 -13.51
N GLU A 72 -13.01 -13.97 -13.98
CA GLU A 72 -14.26 -14.41 -13.39
C GLU A 72 -14.01 -14.90 -11.94
N LEU A 73 -14.97 -14.73 -11.05
CA LEU A 73 -14.82 -15.12 -9.63
C LEU A 73 -14.42 -16.61 -9.50
N LYS A 74 -14.92 -17.48 -10.38
CA LYS A 74 -14.53 -18.91 -10.41
C LYS A 74 -13.03 -19.13 -10.69
N ASP A 75 -12.36 -18.16 -11.31
CA ASP A 75 -10.94 -18.19 -11.67
C ASP A 75 -10.03 -17.49 -10.62
N ALA A 76 -10.54 -17.27 -9.39
CA ALA A 76 -9.80 -16.61 -8.31
C ALA A 76 -8.42 -17.24 -8.06
N VAL A 77 -8.28 -18.56 -8.19
CA VAL A 77 -6.99 -19.26 -8.06
C VAL A 77 -5.99 -18.78 -9.10
N LYS A 78 -6.42 -18.56 -10.34
CA LYS A 78 -5.55 -18.03 -11.40
C LYS A 78 -5.12 -16.61 -11.10
N ALA A 79 -6.05 -15.76 -10.63
CA ALA A 79 -5.77 -14.38 -10.24
C ALA A 79 -4.73 -14.32 -9.12
N HIS A 80 -4.89 -15.11 -8.06
CA HIS A 80 -3.93 -15.20 -6.96
C HIS A 80 -2.55 -15.66 -7.44
N THR A 81 -2.48 -16.72 -8.23
CA THR A 81 -1.22 -17.22 -8.80
C THR A 81 -0.51 -16.14 -9.63
N ALA A 82 -1.26 -15.38 -10.44
CA ALA A 82 -0.71 -14.30 -11.24
C ALA A 82 -0.14 -13.18 -10.37
N ILE A 83 -0.86 -12.72 -9.33
CA ILE A 83 -0.38 -11.68 -8.40
C ILE A 83 0.86 -12.17 -7.64
N GLU A 84 0.84 -13.37 -7.11
CA GLU A 84 1.96 -13.96 -6.35
C GLU A 84 3.21 -14.14 -7.18
N SER A 85 3.07 -14.28 -8.51
CA SER A 85 4.22 -14.35 -9.43
C SER A 85 5.04 -13.04 -9.49
N GLY A 86 4.50 -11.91 -9.03
CA GLY A 86 5.13 -10.59 -9.10
C GLY A 86 5.25 -10.01 -10.52
N LYS A 87 4.61 -10.63 -11.52
CA LYS A 87 4.69 -10.21 -12.93
C LYS A 87 3.50 -9.34 -13.37
N THR A 88 2.51 -9.16 -12.51
CA THR A 88 1.34 -8.33 -12.81
C THR A 88 1.63 -6.85 -12.56
N LEU A 89 1.08 -5.98 -13.41
CA LEU A 89 1.14 -4.52 -13.27
C LEU A 89 -0.27 -3.97 -13.16
N GLY A 90 -0.49 -2.98 -12.28
CA GLY A 90 -1.81 -2.41 -12.07
C GLY A 90 -2.70 -3.28 -11.18
N ALA A 91 -4.00 -3.03 -11.24
CA ALA A 91 -4.99 -3.74 -10.44
C ALA A 91 -5.57 -4.96 -11.16
N SER A 92 -5.87 -6.00 -10.39
CA SER A 92 -6.65 -7.15 -10.82
C SER A 92 -8.00 -7.14 -10.12
N VAL A 93 -9.08 -7.40 -10.84
CA VAL A 93 -10.44 -7.48 -10.29
C VAL A 93 -11.06 -8.85 -10.57
N LEU A 94 -11.90 -9.29 -9.65
CA LEU A 94 -12.73 -10.49 -9.81
C LEU A 94 -14.15 -10.04 -10.13
N ILE A 95 -14.71 -10.57 -11.21
CA ILE A 95 -16.07 -10.30 -11.64
C ILE A 95 -16.96 -11.47 -11.17
N PRO A 96 -18.05 -11.21 -10.39
CA PRO A 96 -18.99 -12.24 -9.92
C PRO A 96 -19.69 -12.97 -11.04
#